data_b4c853e1a6a0e3c3632f41552dc450cb
#
_entry.id   b4c853e1a6a0e3c3632f41552dc450cb
#
_cell.length_a   1.000
_cell.length_b   1.000
_cell.length_c   1.000
_cell.angle_alpha   90.00
_cell.angle_beta   90.00
_cell.angle_gamma   90.00
#
_symmetry.space_group_name_H-M   'P 1'
#
loop_
_entity.id
_entity.type
_entity.pdbx_description
1 polymer ?
#
loop_
_entity_poly.entity_id
_entity_poly.type
_entity_poly.pdbx_seq_one_letter_code
_entity_poly.pdbx_strand_id
1 'polypeptide(L)'
;MHAQIRIGSSSKKHIARLSLCILSVLWVSVVCVSLDRFTTERQRPRRSHRALGAIQQTPGANIPASPGKNQDPAKKQSESDTEVIKVETNLVNTLFTAVDKDRHFVTSLRVEDIRIFENDVAQPVSLFERETDRPLSLALLIDISESQKGVLPAEKQAARDFVDLVIRPNLDQAAVVSFTGVPTVQQALTSDLVKLRTGIGRVKVELSAANEYRLSIGEDPLPKDQDPTGYTGIWDAMWMTVEKLLSQTPERSRRAIILLSDGDDTSSTIKRQDVIDLAVKSEVVVYSIGIRDRDFPLGKMDSGSLKKIAERTGGRAFFPTQPDDLKQAFSQIDKELRSQYLIAYSPTNANHDGSYRRIKMEILNPELRKQKVQLLYRGGYYARKN
;
A
#
# COMPACT_ATOMS: atom_id res chain seq x y z
N MET A 1 -38.82 55.35 -37.57
CA MET A 1 -38.76 54.54 -38.80
C MET A 1 -38.63 53.12 -38.31
N HIS A 2 -39.70 52.45 -38.07
CA HIS A 2 -40.55 51.57 -38.85
C HIS A 2 -39.79 50.57 -39.73
N ALA A 3 -39.79 49.29 -39.43
CA ALA A 3 -40.52 48.18 -40.03
C ALA A 3 -40.04 46.91 -39.35
N GLN A 4 -40.79 46.17 -38.56
CA GLN A 4 -41.91 45.23 -38.83
C GLN A 4 -41.53 44.08 -39.74
N ILE A 5 -41.50 42.89 -39.10
CA ILE A 5 -42.31 41.67 -39.36
C ILE A 5 -41.95 40.83 -40.58
N ARG A 6 -41.69 39.50 -40.31
CA ARG A 6 -42.57 38.46 -40.81
C ARG A 6 -42.28 37.08 -40.16
N ILE A 7 -43.33 36.55 -39.60
CA ILE A 7 -43.62 35.18 -39.18
C ILE A 7 -43.99 34.36 -40.40
N GLY A 8 -43.59 33.08 -40.45
CA GLY A 8 -44.19 32.06 -41.32
C GLY A 8 -43.83 30.71 -40.72
N SER A 9 -44.56 30.04 -40.01
CA SER A 9 -45.81 29.26 -40.11
C SER A 9 -45.87 28.25 -41.24
N SER A 10 -46.14 27.04 -40.80
CA SER A 10 -46.71 25.89 -41.54
C SER A 10 -45.67 24.89 -42.09
N SER A 11 -45.75 23.60 -41.86
CA SER A 11 -46.92 22.74 -41.98
C SER A 11 -46.68 21.35 -41.37
N LYS A 12 -47.68 20.88 -40.68
CA LYS A 12 -47.97 19.46 -40.35
C LYS A 12 -48.22 18.66 -41.61
N LYS A 13 -47.96 17.36 -41.50
CA LYS A 13 -48.69 16.16 -42.10
C LYS A 13 -47.65 15.08 -42.36
N HIS A 14 -47.77 13.80 -42.19
CA HIS A 14 -48.84 12.82 -41.87
C HIS A 14 -48.09 11.56 -41.41
N ILE A 15 -48.42 10.86 -40.31
CA ILE A 15 -49.35 9.73 -40.19
C ILE A 15 -49.21 8.66 -41.28
N ALA A 16 -48.77 7.47 -40.88
CA ALA A 16 -49.33 6.17 -41.12
C ALA A 16 -48.33 5.11 -40.61
N ARG A 17 -48.62 4.43 -39.52
CA ARG A 17 -49.26 3.10 -39.47
C ARG A 17 -48.59 2.06 -40.35
N LEU A 18 -47.89 1.09 -39.73
CA LEU A 18 -48.21 -0.33 -39.96
C LEU A 18 -47.79 -1.16 -38.73
N SER A 19 -48.84 -1.68 -38.13
CA SER A 19 -48.83 -2.81 -37.19
C SER A 19 -48.72 -4.07 -38.04
N LEU A 20 -47.85 -5.00 -37.70
CA LEU A 20 -48.14 -6.42 -37.92
C LEU A 20 -47.33 -7.28 -36.93
N CYS A 21 -48.10 -8.00 -36.16
CA CYS A 21 -47.78 -9.22 -35.43
C CYS A 21 -47.04 -10.26 -36.26
N ILE A 22 -46.28 -11.08 -35.57
CA ILE A 22 -46.16 -12.56 -35.67
C ILE A 22 -45.18 -12.92 -34.55
N LEU A 23 -45.54 -13.41 -33.39
CA LEU A 23 -45.92 -14.76 -32.94
C LEU A 23 -44.88 -15.83 -33.20
N SER A 24 -44.47 -16.37 -32.04
CA SER A 24 -44.00 -17.74 -31.78
C SER A 24 -42.55 -18.04 -32.18
N VAL A 25 -41.75 -18.58 -31.29
CA VAL A 25 -41.82 -19.97 -30.79
C VAL A 25 -41.04 -20.09 -29.46
N LEU A 26 -41.72 -20.63 -28.48
CA LEU A 26 -41.14 -21.23 -27.28
C LEU A 26 -40.21 -22.39 -27.66
N TRP A 27 -38.99 -22.38 -27.14
CA TRP A 27 -38.27 -23.62 -26.87
C TRP A 27 -37.86 -23.64 -25.42
N VAL A 28 -38.64 -24.35 -24.64
CA VAL A 28 -38.34 -24.84 -23.31
C VAL A 28 -37.45 -26.06 -23.52
N SER A 29 -36.18 -25.94 -23.18
CA SER A 29 -35.34 -27.12 -22.93
C SER A 29 -35.12 -27.22 -21.44
N VAL A 30 -35.95 -28.03 -20.83
CA VAL A 30 -35.75 -28.59 -19.50
C VAL A 30 -34.57 -29.55 -19.58
N VAL A 31 -33.45 -29.20 -18.98
CA VAL A 31 -32.45 -30.19 -18.64
C VAL A 31 -32.52 -30.40 -17.13
N CYS A 32 -33.20 -31.49 -16.78
CA CYS A 32 -33.06 -32.13 -15.48
C CYS A 32 -31.61 -32.62 -15.34
N VAL A 33 -30.85 -32.07 -14.42
CA VAL A 33 -29.66 -32.71 -13.92
C VAL A 33 -29.92 -33.08 -12.47
N SER A 34 -29.87 -34.38 -12.25
CA SER A 34 -30.09 -35.10 -10.99
C SER A 34 -29.20 -34.57 -9.88
N LEU A 35 -29.80 -34.30 -8.74
CA LEU A 35 -29.09 -34.17 -7.44
C LEU A 35 -28.63 -35.56 -7.02
N ASP A 36 -27.36 -35.83 -7.15
CA ASP A 36 -26.71 -36.88 -6.38
C ASP A 36 -26.16 -36.28 -5.10
N ARG A 37 -26.75 -36.74 -4.00
CA ARG A 37 -26.29 -36.52 -2.64
C ARG A 37 -24.96 -37.25 -2.45
N PHE A 38 -23.87 -36.55 -2.33
CA PHE A 38 -22.67 -37.08 -1.73
C PHE A 38 -22.63 -36.73 -0.21
N THR A 39 -22.96 -37.74 0.57
CA THR A 39 -22.71 -37.81 1.99
C THR A 39 -21.19 -37.87 2.19
N THR A 40 -20.63 -36.86 2.78
CA THR A 40 -19.22 -36.85 3.23
C THR A 40 -19.08 -37.63 4.52
N GLU A 41 -18.64 -38.87 4.39
CA GLU A 41 -18.18 -39.71 5.49
C GLU A 41 -16.78 -39.26 5.92
N ARG A 42 -16.68 -38.84 7.20
CA ARG A 42 -15.42 -38.52 7.86
C ARG A 42 -14.63 -39.81 8.10
N GLN A 43 -13.62 -40.09 7.31
CA GLN A 43 -12.63 -41.10 7.66
C GLN A 43 -11.51 -40.47 8.52
N ARG A 44 -11.47 -40.84 9.77
CA ARG A 44 -10.31 -40.69 10.67
C ARG A 44 -9.24 -41.71 10.27
N PRO A 45 -7.95 -41.39 10.24
CA PRO A 45 -6.92 -42.41 10.08
C PRO A 45 -6.78 -43.22 11.37
N ARG A 46 -6.91 -44.53 11.23
CA ARG A 46 -6.68 -45.53 12.25
C ARG A 46 -5.19 -45.61 12.58
N ARG A 47 -4.88 -45.52 13.87
CA ARG A 47 -3.61 -45.96 14.47
C ARG A 47 -3.45 -47.46 14.20
N SER A 48 -2.39 -47.84 13.49
CA SER A 48 -1.92 -49.22 13.53
C SER A 48 -0.92 -49.42 14.68
N HIS A 49 -1.34 -50.13 15.68
CA HIS A 49 -0.47 -50.82 16.62
C HIS A 49 0.19 -51.98 15.87
N ARG A 50 1.50 -52.09 15.90
CA ARG A 50 2.16 -53.34 15.68
C ARG A 50 3.25 -53.55 16.72
N ALA A 51 3.10 -54.67 17.37
CA ALA A 51 3.69 -55.27 18.53
C ALA A 51 5.22 -55.54 18.39
N LEU A 52 5.86 -55.41 19.53
CA LEU A 52 6.76 -56.34 20.21
C LEU A 52 7.61 -57.26 19.33
N GLY A 53 8.91 -57.07 19.42
CA GLY A 53 9.92 -58.07 19.19
C GLY A 53 10.95 -57.96 20.30
N ALA A 54 10.82 -58.84 21.29
CA ALA A 54 11.79 -59.05 22.36
C ALA A 54 12.97 -59.88 21.82
N ILE A 55 14.20 -59.47 22.12
CA ILE A 55 15.38 -60.37 22.08
C ILE A 55 16.22 -60.12 23.33
N GLN A 56 16.11 -61.09 24.16
CA GLN A 56 16.98 -61.82 25.11
C GLN A 56 18.32 -61.19 25.50
N GLN A 57 18.41 -61.14 26.83
CA GLN A 57 19.64 -61.07 27.62
C GLN A 57 20.40 -62.41 27.56
N THR A 58 21.74 -62.33 27.57
CA THR A 58 22.56 -63.35 28.27
C THR A 58 23.79 -62.67 28.86
N PRO A 59 24.33 -63.23 29.96
CA PRO A 59 25.15 -62.54 30.95
C PRO A 59 26.59 -63.08 31.07
N GLY A 60 27.37 -62.33 31.85
CA GLY A 60 28.65 -62.78 32.44
C GLY A 60 29.89 -62.10 31.84
N ALA A 61 30.87 -61.65 32.58
CA ALA A 61 31.46 -62.07 33.78
C ALA A 61 32.40 -61.05 34.41
N ASN A 62 32.33 -60.98 35.74
CA ASN A 62 33.44 -60.79 36.67
C ASN A 62 34.50 -59.71 36.61
N ILE A 63 34.47 -58.97 37.65
CA ILE A 63 35.47 -58.13 38.36
C ILE A 63 36.77 -58.90 38.68
N PRO A 64 37.96 -58.23 38.83
CA PRO A 64 38.29 -57.76 40.18
C PRO A 64 38.96 -56.39 40.32
N ALA A 65 38.99 -55.97 41.58
CA ALA A 65 39.32 -54.69 42.14
C ALA A 65 40.79 -54.25 42.16
N SER A 66 40.98 -52.96 42.14
CA SER A 66 41.83 -52.01 42.92
C SER A 66 43.29 -52.39 43.27
N PRO A 67 44.15 -51.47 43.72
CA PRO A 67 44.03 -50.02 44.00
C PRO A 67 45.27 -49.19 43.52
N GLY A 68 45.13 -47.85 43.57
CA GLY A 68 46.32 -47.00 43.46
C GLY A 68 45.95 -45.51 43.45
N LYS A 69 46.12 -44.88 44.59
CA LYS A 69 46.10 -43.41 44.80
C LYS A 69 47.10 -42.72 43.91
N ASN A 70 46.72 -41.60 43.33
CA ASN A 70 47.49 -40.36 43.36
C ASN A 70 46.58 -39.16 43.11
N GLN A 71 46.60 -38.28 44.09
CA GLN A 71 46.02 -36.94 44.04
C GLN A 71 46.93 -36.06 43.21
N ASP A 72 46.34 -35.29 42.30
CA ASP A 72 46.90 -34.04 41.84
C ASP A 72 45.81 -32.99 41.57
N PRO A 73 46.10 -31.72 41.75
CA PRO A 73 45.10 -30.75 42.19
C PRO A 73 44.34 -30.11 41.05
N ALA A 74 43.09 -29.78 41.38
CA ALA A 74 42.09 -29.07 40.59
C ALA A 74 42.67 -27.89 39.78
N LYS A 75 42.57 -28.00 38.49
CA LYS A 75 42.57 -26.88 37.59
C LYS A 75 41.09 -26.45 37.42
N LYS A 76 40.73 -25.43 38.21
CA LYS A 76 39.47 -24.68 37.98
C LYS A 76 39.55 -24.08 36.57
N GLN A 77 38.83 -24.68 35.65
CA GLN A 77 38.43 -23.98 34.45
C GLN A 77 37.41 -22.93 34.86
N SER A 78 37.79 -21.71 34.84
CA SER A 78 36.88 -20.56 34.86
C SER A 78 36.08 -20.64 33.57
N GLU A 79 34.84 -21.09 33.66
CA GLU A 79 33.82 -20.74 32.65
C GLU A 79 33.73 -19.23 32.62
N SER A 80 34.33 -18.64 31.62
CA SER A 80 34.05 -17.25 31.31
C SER A 80 32.62 -17.19 30.82
N ASP A 81 31.72 -16.79 31.70
CA ASP A 81 30.41 -16.30 31.33
C ASP A 81 30.61 -15.18 30.31
N THR A 82 30.52 -15.52 29.06
CA THR A 82 30.42 -14.53 27.98
C THR A 82 29.02 -13.97 28.10
N GLU A 83 28.89 -12.96 28.93
CA GLU A 83 27.69 -12.13 28.98
C GLU A 83 27.44 -11.59 27.57
N VAL A 84 26.51 -12.18 26.85
CA VAL A 84 26.03 -11.67 25.56
C VAL A 84 25.28 -10.38 25.90
N ILE A 85 25.98 -9.25 25.89
CA ILE A 85 25.36 -7.94 26.00
C ILE A 85 24.49 -7.77 24.76
N LYS A 86 23.20 -8.03 24.88
CA LYS A 86 22.21 -7.63 23.89
C LYS A 86 22.13 -6.11 23.89
N VAL A 87 22.93 -5.48 23.06
CA VAL A 87 22.79 -4.06 22.75
C VAL A 87 21.57 -3.91 21.85
N GLU A 88 20.42 -3.66 22.41
CA GLU A 88 19.28 -3.17 21.65
C GLU A 88 19.62 -1.77 21.14
N THR A 89 20.09 -1.68 19.90
CA THR A 89 20.31 -0.41 19.24
C THR A 89 18.96 0.17 18.84
N ASN A 90 18.51 1.15 19.59
CA ASN A 90 17.25 1.86 19.36
C ASN A 90 17.45 2.92 18.26
N LEU A 91 17.68 2.47 17.01
CA LEU A 91 17.92 3.37 15.89
C LEU A 91 16.60 3.92 15.34
N VAL A 92 16.57 5.23 15.13
CA VAL A 92 15.53 5.92 14.38
C VAL A 92 15.95 6.02 12.93
N ASN A 93 15.31 5.23 12.07
CA ASN A 93 15.51 5.24 10.64
C ASN A 93 14.62 6.30 9.98
N THR A 94 15.17 7.10 9.10
CA THR A 94 14.40 8.06 8.32
C THR A 94 14.83 8.03 6.88
N LEU A 95 13.89 7.61 6.00
CA LEU A 95 14.06 7.72 4.57
C LEU A 95 13.81 9.17 4.14
N PHE A 96 14.64 9.67 3.24
CA PHE A 96 14.44 10.99 2.66
C PHE A 96 14.94 11.05 1.22
N THR A 97 14.46 12.06 0.51
CA THR A 97 14.90 12.37 -0.86
C THR A 97 15.33 13.82 -0.90
N ALA A 98 16.35 14.12 -1.69
CA ALA A 98 16.79 15.48 -1.93
C ALA A 98 16.48 15.90 -3.38
N VAL A 99 15.87 17.06 -3.54
CA VAL A 99 15.51 17.61 -4.86
C VAL A 99 15.99 19.07 -4.96
N ASP A 100 16.48 19.46 -6.13
CA ASP A 100 16.82 20.85 -6.43
C ASP A 100 15.58 21.69 -6.76
N LYS A 101 15.79 22.98 -7.08
CA LYS A 101 14.72 23.91 -7.47
C LYS A 101 13.95 23.48 -8.73
N ASP A 102 14.62 22.72 -9.62
CA ASP A 102 14.07 22.23 -10.88
C ASP A 102 13.48 20.81 -10.73
N ARG A 103 13.39 20.31 -9.47
CA ARG A 103 12.90 19.01 -9.08
C ARG A 103 13.73 17.81 -9.57
N HIS A 104 15.02 18.03 -9.88
CA HIS A 104 15.93 16.94 -10.13
C HIS A 104 16.41 16.34 -8.79
N PHE A 105 16.57 15.03 -8.78
CA PHE A 105 17.05 14.33 -7.60
C PHE A 105 18.54 14.55 -7.40
N VAL A 106 18.92 15.00 -6.20
CA VAL A 106 20.32 15.15 -5.80
C VAL A 106 20.76 13.85 -5.18
N THR A 107 21.61 13.10 -5.90
CA THR A 107 22.07 11.76 -5.50
C THR A 107 23.52 11.73 -5.02
N SER A 108 24.12 12.91 -4.81
CA SER A 108 25.52 13.09 -4.42
C SER A 108 25.71 13.62 -3.00
N LEU A 109 24.64 13.58 -2.17
CA LEU A 109 24.72 14.03 -0.78
C LEU A 109 25.66 13.17 0.04
N ARG A 110 26.34 13.80 0.98
CA ARG A 110 27.17 13.17 1.99
C ARG A 110 26.62 13.46 3.38
N VAL A 111 27.05 12.71 4.37
CA VAL A 111 26.58 12.88 5.75
C VAL A 111 26.92 14.29 6.31
N GLU A 112 28.08 14.83 5.93
CA GLU A 112 28.52 16.18 6.32
C GLU A 112 27.68 17.32 5.72
N ASP A 113 26.92 17.05 4.64
CA ASP A 113 26.06 18.05 4.01
C ASP A 113 24.76 18.29 4.80
N ILE A 114 24.44 17.42 5.77
CA ILE A 114 23.14 17.39 6.44
C ILE A 114 23.32 17.36 7.96
N ARG A 115 22.43 18.03 8.67
CA ARG A 115 22.25 17.91 10.12
C ARG A 115 20.81 17.50 10.42
N ILE A 116 20.64 16.52 11.31
CA ILE A 116 19.34 16.03 11.77
C ILE A 116 19.10 16.46 13.22
N PHE A 117 17.86 16.82 13.52
CA PHE A 117 17.40 17.23 14.84
C PHE A 117 16.18 16.40 15.25
N GLU A 118 16.11 16.07 16.53
CA GLU A 118 14.91 15.54 17.18
C GLU A 118 14.43 16.54 18.21
N ASN A 119 13.19 17.02 18.11
CA ASN A 119 12.64 18.06 18.99
C ASN A 119 13.61 19.25 19.18
N ASP A 120 14.23 19.70 18.08
CA ASP A 120 15.21 20.79 17.99
C ASP A 120 16.59 20.48 18.65
N VAL A 121 16.82 19.25 19.13
CA VAL A 121 18.12 18.80 19.62
C VAL A 121 18.86 18.07 18.50
N ALA A 122 20.08 18.53 18.18
CA ALA A 122 20.90 17.91 17.14
C ALA A 122 21.27 16.47 17.54
N GLN A 123 21.14 15.54 16.59
CA GLN A 123 21.42 14.13 16.80
C GLN A 123 22.68 13.70 16.04
N PRO A 124 23.56 12.87 16.66
CA PRO A 124 24.68 12.27 15.94
C PRO A 124 24.18 11.22 14.98
N VAL A 125 24.58 11.33 13.70
CA VAL A 125 24.24 10.35 12.67
C VAL A 125 25.06 9.09 12.87
N SER A 126 24.39 7.95 12.97
CA SER A 126 24.99 6.62 13.12
C SER A 126 25.14 5.90 11.77
N LEU A 127 24.22 6.16 10.83
CA LEU A 127 24.20 5.55 9.50
C LEU A 127 23.69 6.56 8.48
N PHE A 128 24.37 6.59 7.32
CA PHE A 128 23.94 7.37 6.16
C PHE A 128 24.26 6.58 4.89
N GLU A 129 23.22 6.16 4.17
CA GLU A 129 23.34 5.33 2.99
C GLU A 129 22.33 5.72 1.90
N ARG A 130 22.63 5.35 0.66
CA ARG A 130 21.63 5.37 -0.41
C ARG A 130 20.86 4.06 -0.40
N GLU A 131 19.55 4.16 -0.36
CA GLU A 131 18.63 3.02 -0.23
C GLU A 131 18.17 2.49 -1.59
N THR A 132 19.08 2.26 -2.52
CA THR A 132 18.73 1.74 -3.85
C THR A 132 18.56 0.23 -3.88
N ASP A 133 19.21 -0.49 -2.97
CA ASP A 133 19.33 -1.96 -3.03
C ASP A 133 18.39 -2.70 -2.06
N ARG A 134 17.75 -1.98 -1.15
CA ARG A 134 16.76 -2.60 -0.26
C ARG A 134 15.50 -3.01 -1.03
N PRO A 135 14.90 -4.17 -0.66
CA PRO A 135 13.63 -4.60 -1.24
C PRO A 135 12.53 -3.55 -1.04
N LEU A 136 11.69 -3.38 -2.04
CA LEU A 136 10.50 -2.54 -1.99
C LEU A 136 9.25 -3.42 -1.83
N SER A 137 8.43 -3.09 -0.84
CA SER A 137 7.08 -3.64 -0.66
C SER A 137 6.07 -2.53 -0.93
N LEU A 138 5.40 -2.62 -2.06
CA LEU A 138 4.52 -1.60 -2.60
C LEU A 138 3.06 -2.05 -2.52
N ALA A 139 2.13 -1.13 -2.23
CA ALA A 139 0.71 -1.37 -2.42
C ALA A 139 0.13 -0.30 -3.35
N LEU A 140 -0.55 -0.73 -4.41
CA LEU A 140 -1.38 0.12 -5.26
C LEU A 140 -2.81 0.09 -4.71
N LEU A 141 -3.30 1.23 -4.22
CA LEU A 141 -4.68 1.41 -3.79
C LEU A 141 -5.41 2.21 -4.85
N ILE A 142 -6.42 1.59 -5.44
CA ILE A 142 -7.18 2.16 -6.55
C ILE A 142 -8.63 2.36 -6.12
N ASP A 143 -9.03 3.60 -6.08
CA ASP A 143 -10.43 3.99 -5.85
C ASP A 143 -11.27 3.54 -7.03
N ILE A 144 -12.36 2.83 -6.74
CA ILE A 144 -13.31 2.33 -7.75
C ILE A 144 -14.72 2.92 -7.55
N SER A 145 -14.80 4.02 -6.81
CA SER A 145 -16.04 4.78 -6.68
C SER A 145 -16.48 5.33 -8.05
N GLU A 146 -17.73 5.68 -8.15
CA GLU A 146 -18.34 6.11 -9.41
C GLU A 146 -17.64 7.34 -10.04
N SER A 147 -17.09 8.24 -9.20
CA SER A 147 -16.31 9.39 -9.65
C SER A 147 -15.05 9.04 -10.43
N GLN A 148 -14.62 7.76 -10.40
CA GLN A 148 -13.42 7.27 -11.11
C GLN A 148 -13.75 6.62 -12.47
N LYS A 149 -15.03 6.52 -12.86
CA LYS A 149 -15.48 5.75 -14.03
C LYS A 149 -14.74 6.14 -15.32
N GLY A 150 -14.66 7.42 -15.62
CA GLY A 150 -14.02 7.91 -16.87
C GLY A 150 -12.50 7.85 -16.83
N VAL A 151 -11.87 7.88 -15.66
CA VAL A 151 -10.41 7.91 -15.52
C VAL A 151 -9.78 6.55 -15.25
N LEU A 152 -10.54 5.59 -14.72
CA LEU A 152 -10.05 4.25 -14.36
C LEU A 152 -9.32 3.50 -15.49
N PRO A 153 -9.74 3.55 -16.77
CA PRO A 153 -8.99 2.91 -17.84
C PRO A 153 -7.56 3.44 -18.00
N ALA A 154 -7.38 4.76 -17.89
CA ALA A 154 -6.06 5.41 -17.95
C ALA A 154 -5.22 5.10 -16.71
N GLU A 155 -5.83 5.08 -15.52
CA GLU A 155 -5.17 4.69 -14.27
C GLU A 155 -4.64 3.26 -14.33
N LYS A 156 -5.47 2.32 -14.80
CA LYS A 156 -5.07 0.91 -14.96
C LYS A 156 -3.91 0.74 -15.94
N GLN A 157 -3.89 1.49 -17.03
CA GLN A 157 -2.78 1.42 -17.97
C GLN A 157 -1.51 2.00 -17.34
N ALA A 158 -1.59 3.18 -16.74
CA ALA A 158 -0.45 3.81 -16.08
C ALA A 158 0.07 2.98 -14.89
N ALA A 159 -0.83 2.32 -14.14
CA ALA A 159 -0.45 1.41 -13.06
C ALA A 159 0.27 0.15 -13.57
N ARG A 160 -0.12 -0.41 -14.73
CA ARG A 160 0.60 -1.53 -15.37
C ARG A 160 2.01 -1.10 -15.79
N ASP A 161 2.10 0.02 -16.50
CA ASP A 161 3.38 0.56 -16.97
C ASP A 161 4.30 0.84 -15.77
N PHE A 162 3.75 1.32 -14.67
CA PHE A 162 4.49 1.60 -13.45
C PHE A 162 5.00 0.34 -12.74
N VAL A 163 4.17 -0.70 -12.55
CA VAL A 163 4.65 -1.93 -11.91
C VAL A 163 5.73 -2.62 -12.74
N ASP A 164 5.64 -2.52 -14.07
CA ASP A 164 6.66 -3.05 -14.99
C ASP A 164 7.98 -2.29 -14.88
N LEU A 165 7.93 -1.00 -14.57
CA LEU A 165 9.11 -0.14 -14.42
C LEU A 165 9.74 -0.30 -13.04
N VAL A 166 8.91 -0.30 -11.96
CA VAL A 166 9.40 -0.15 -10.58
C VAL A 166 9.75 -1.47 -9.92
N ILE A 167 9.00 -2.55 -10.20
CA ILE A 167 9.17 -3.84 -9.52
C ILE A 167 10.32 -4.62 -10.14
N ARG A 168 11.38 -4.81 -9.36
CA ARG A 168 12.50 -5.68 -9.71
C ARG A 168 12.13 -7.12 -9.36
N PRO A 169 12.05 -8.04 -10.35
CA PRO A 169 11.76 -9.44 -10.07
C PRO A 169 12.70 -10.03 -9.01
N ASN A 170 12.17 -10.86 -8.13
CA ASN A 170 12.89 -11.55 -7.04
C ASN A 170 13.43 -10.64 -5.91
N LEU A 171 13.28 -9.34 -6.00
CA LEU A 171 13.72 -8.42 -4.96
C LEU A 171 12.53 -7.61 -4.39
N ASP A 172 11.74 -7.01 -5.26
CA ASP A 172 10.61 -6.17 -4.90
C ASP A 172 9.30 -6.96 -4.99
N GLN A 173 8.28 -6.50 -4.28
CA GLN A 173 6.94 -7.06 -4.36
C GLN A 173 5.89 -5.95 -4.35
N ALA A 174 4.76 -6.21 -4.98
CA ALA A 174 3.63 -5.30 -4.94
C ALA A 174 2.32 -6.04 -4.67
N ALA A 175 1.35 -5.32 -4.12
CA ALA A 175 -0.04 -5.73 -3.99
C ALA A 175 -0.93 -4.75 -4.75
N VAL A 176 -2.11 -5.21 -5.15
CA VAL A 176 -3.16 -4.40 -5.77
C VAL A 176 -4.41 -4.49 -4.91
N VAL A 177 -4.89 -3.37 -4.44
CA VAL A 177 -6.10 -3.24 -3.65
C VAL A 177 -7.03 -2.26 -4.35
N SER A 178 -8.27 -2.64 -4.56
CA SER A 178 -9.32 -1.72 -4.99
C SER A 178 -10.26 -1.44 -3.82
N PHE A 179 -10.85 -0.26 -3.78
CA PHE A 179 -11.76 0.10 -2.71
C PHE A 179 -12.86 1.06 -3.17
N THR A 180 -14.03 0.86 -2.60
CA THR A 180 -15.07 1.87 -2.39
C THR A 180 -15.34 1.91 -0.88
N GLY A 181 -16.49 1.45 -0.39
CA GLY A 181 -16.76 1.31 1.04
C GLY A 181 -15.93 0.21 1.71
N VAL A 182 -15.72 -0.93 1.03
CA VAL A 182 -14.94 -2.07 1.57
C VAL A 182 -13.74 -2.37 0.67
N PRO A 183 -12.52 -2.41 1.23
CA PRO A 183 -11.33 -2.71 0.44
C PRO A 183 -11.28 -4.19 0.03
N THR A 184 -10.87 -4.42 -1.23
CA THR A 184 -10.72 -5.75 -1.81
C THR A 184 -9.31 -5.96 -2.33
N VAL A 185 -8.64 -7.01 -1.87
CA VAL A 185 -7.30 -7.38 -2.36
C VAL A 185 -7.43 -8.08 -3.71
N GLN A 186 -7.15 -7.38 -4.79
CA GLN A 186 -7.17 -7.91 -6.16
C GLN A 186 -5.96 -8.80 -6.44
N GLN A 187 -4.83 -8.46 -5.83
CA GLN A 187 -3.61 -9.24 -5.84
C GLN A 187 -2.82 -8.99 -4.54
N ALA A 188 -2.53 -10.06 -3.82
CA ALA A 188 -1.64 -10.01 -2.65
C ALA A 188 -0.18 -9.74 -3.08
N LEU A 189 0.68 -9.41 -2.12
CA LEU A 189 2.10 -9.12 -2.37
C LEU A 189 2.76 -10.22 -3.21
N THR A 190 3.35 -9.82 -4.32
CA THR A 190 4.06 -10.71 -5.25
C THR A 190 5.10 -9.94 -6.06
N SER A 191 6.16 -10.61 -6.48
CA SER A 191 7.13 -10.11 -7.47
C SER A 191 6.78 -10.49 -8.92
N ASP A 192 5.71 -11.28 -9.11
CA ASP A 192 5.26 -11.77 -10.41
C ASP A 192 4.46 -10.67 -11.15
N LEU A 193 5.09 -10.07 -12.16
CA LEU A 193 4.48 -9.00 -12.96
C LEU A 193 3.21 -9.44 -13.68
N VAL A 194 3.09 -10.72 -14.07
CA VAL A 194 1.88 -11.23 -14.75
C VAL A 194 0.71 -11.23 -13.77
N LYS A 195 0.94 -11.66 -12.54
CA LYS A 195 -0.08 -11.63 -11.49
C LYS A 195 -0.49 -10.19 -11.15
N LEU A 196 0.47 -9.27 -11.07
CA LEU A 196 0.20 -7.85 -10.82
C LEU A 196 -0.64 -7.23 -11.93
N ARG A 197 -0.26 -7.41 -13.20
CA ARG A 197 -1.05 -6.93 -14.35
C ARG A 197 -2.45 -7.53 -14.37
N THR A 198 -2.58 -8.82 -14.02
CA THR A 198 -3.89 -9.49 -13.92
C THR A 198 -4.71 -8.90 -12.78
N GLY A 199 -4.11 -8.64 -11.61
CA GLY A 199 -4.76 -7.98 -10.50
C GLY A 199 -5.28 -6.59 -10.87
N ILE A 200 -4.44 -5.76 -11.51
CA ILE A 200 -4.86 -4.45 -12.04
C ILE A 200 -5.99 -4.62 -13.07
N GLY A 201 -5.93 -5.66 -13.90
CA GLY A 201 -6.96 -5.99 -14.88
C GLY A 201 -8.35 -6.24 -14.27
N ARG A 202 -8.41 -6.86 -13.08
CA ARG A 202 -9.66 -7.17 -12.36
C ARG A 202 -10.34 -5.95 -11.74
N VAL A 203 -9.60 -4.87 -11.51
CA VAL A 203 -10.16 -3.63 -10.95
C VAL A 203 -11.25 -3.10 -11.88
N LYS A 204 -12.43 -2.86 -11.32
CA LYS A 204 -13.61 -2.35 -12.04
C LYS A 204 -14.34 -1.36 -11.14
N VAL A 205 -14.95 -0.35 -11.73
CA VAL A 205 -15.85 0.55 -11.01
C VAL A 205 -17.01 -0.25 -10.45
N GLU A 206 -17.31 -0.06 -9.19
CA GLU A 206 -18.53 -0.54 -8.56
C GLU A 206 -19.62 0.52 -8.69
N LEU A 207 -20.67 0.20 -9.42
CA LEU A 207 -21.88 1.01 -9.52
C LEU A 207 -22.96 0.36 -8.66
N SER A 208 -23.80 1.18 -8.03
CA SER A 208 -25.02 0.65 -7.44
C SER A 208 -25.98 0.14 -8.54
N ALA A 209 -26.74 -0.88 -8.23
CA ALA A 209 -27.78 -1.35 -9.15
C ALA A 209 -28.78 -0.23 -9.51
N ALA A 210 -29.01 0.70 -8.57
CA ALA A 210 -29.86 1.86 -8.83
C ALA A 210 -29.21 2.83 -9.80
N ASN A 211 -27.90 3.14 -9.65
CA ASN A 211 -27.17 4.00 -10.56
C ASN A 211 -26.95 3.34 -11.92
N GLU A 212 -26.69 2.04 -11.96
CA GLU A 212 -26.59 1.30 -13.22
C GLU A 212 -27.89 1.38 -14.02
N TYR A 213 -29.05 1.20 -13.35
CA TYR A 213 -30.35 1.34 -13.99
C TYR A 213 -30.60 2.79 -14.48
N ARG A 214 -30.37 3.80 -13.64
CA ARG A 214 -30.57 5.21 -14.01
C ARG A 214 -29.71 5.63 -15.22
N LEU A 215 -28.44 5.26 -15.21
CA LEU A 215 -27.55 5.51 -16.34
C LEU A 215 -28.03 4.80 -17.63
N SER A 216 -28.58 3.57 -17.50
CA SER A 216 -29.11 2.82 -18.65
C SER A 216 -30.31 3.49 -19.32
N ILE A 217 -31.07 4.30 -18.59
CA ILE A 217 -32.24 5.06 -19.08
C ILE A 217 -31.92 6.54 -19.35
N GLY A 218 -30.63 6.94 -19.25
CA GLY A 218 -30.16 8.30 -19.53
C GLY A 218 -30.46 9.32 -18.43
N GLU A 219 -30.66 8.87 -17.20
CA GLU A 219 -30.79 9.72 -16.02
C GLU A 219 -29.45 9.86 -15.28
N ASP A 220 -29.30 10.99 -14.56
CA ASP A 220 -28.12 11.22 -13.71
C ASP A 220 -28.08 10.23 -12.53
N PRO A 221 -26.87 9.86 -12.05
CA PRO A 221 -26.71 9.05 -10.85
C PRO A 221 -27.39 9.65 -9.64
N LEU A 222 -27.77 8.80 -8.68
CA LEU A 222 -28.27 9.27 -7.39
C LEU A 222 -27.18 10.08 -6.64
N PRO A 223 -27.56 11.12 -5.91
CA PRO A 223 -26.67 11.76 -4.95
C PRO A 223 -26.05 10.73 -4.00
N LYS A 224 -24.78 10.96 -3.58
CA LYS A 224 -24.04 10.01 -2.72
C LYS A 224 -24.80 9.65 -1.43
N ASP A 225 -25.52 10.60 -0.84
CA ASP A 225 -26.34 10.44 0.37
C ASP A 225 -27.57 9.53 0.17
N GLN A 226 -27.95 9.26 -1.07
CA GLN A 226 -29.07 8.41 -1.45
C GLN A 226 -28.63 7.07 -2.07
N ASP A 227 -27.35 6.90 -2.36
CA ASP A 227 -26.78 5.66 -2.89
C ASP A 227 -26.00 4.91 -1.80
N PRO A 228 -26.52 3.79 -1.29
CA PRO A 228 -25.85 3.02 -0.25
C PRO A 228 -24.52 2.38 -0.69
N THR A 229 -24.23 2.35 -2.00
CA THR A 229 -22.96 1.82 -2.53
C THR A 229 -22.00 2.93 -2.99
N GLY A 230 -22.44 4.19 -3.00
CA GLY A 230 -21.64 5.35 -3.39
C GLY A 230 -20.62 5.81 -2.33
N TYR A 231 -20.39 5.00 -1.29
CA TYR A 231 -19.49 5.32 -0.19
C TYR A 231 -18.04 4.98 -0.53
N THR A 232 -17.13 5.90 -0.19
CA THR A 232 -15.68 5.71 -0.37
C THR A 232 -15.01 5.68 0.98
N GLY A 233 -14.36 4.56 1.31
CA GLY A 233 -13.65 4.32 2.57
C GLY A 233 -12.13 4.35 2.37
N ILE A 234 -11.55 5.52 2.11
CA ILE A 234 -10.11 5.69 1.84
C ILE A 234 -9.28 5.28 3.04
N TRP A 235 -9.65 5.79 4.23
CA TRP A 235 -8.86 5.59 5.43
C TRP A 235 -8.93 4.15 5.93
N ASP A 236 -10.10 3.50 5.80
CA ASP A 236 -10.27 2.07 6.12
C ASP A 236 -9.44 1.19 5.17
N ALA A 237 -9.43 1.51 3.86
CA ALA A 237 -8.62 0.80 2.87
C ALA A 237 -7.11 0.96 3.14
N MET A 238 -6.67 2.16 3.47
CA MET A 238 -5.27 2.41 3.82
C MET A 238 -4.88 1.71 5.12
N TRP A 239 -5.72 1.78 6.15
CA TRP A 239 -5.47 1.08 7.41
C TRP A 239 -5.27 -0.42 7.20
N MET A 240 -6.24 -1.06 6.52
CA MET A 240 -6.17 -2.48 6.18
C MET A 240 -4.89 -2.82 5.42
N THR A 241 -4.52 -1.99 4.44
CA THR A 241 -3.33 -2.21 3.62
C THR A 241 -2.05 -2.13 4.45
N VAL A 242 -1.92 -1.15 5.34
CA VAL A 242 -0.76 -1.05 6.23
C VAL A 242 -0.74 -2.22 7.20
N GLU A 243 -1.86 -2.48 7.89
CA GLU A 243 -1.92 -3.49 8.97
C GLU A 243 -1.81 -4.92 8.47
N LYS A 244 -2.49 -5.28 7.37
CA LYS A 244 -2.60 -6.67 6.90
C LYS A 244 -1.63 -7.05 5.79
N LEU A 245 -1.11 -6.08 5.04
CA LEU A 245 -0.20 -6.36 3.94
C LEU A 245 1.22 -5.86 4.21
N LEU A 246 1.41 -4.56 4.45
CA LEU A 246 2.75 -3.98 4.51
C LEU A 246 3.47 -4.24 5.84
N SER A 247 2.77 -4.27 6.98
CA SER A 247 3.39 -4.58 8.28
C SER A 247 3.91 -6.03 8.37
N GLN A 248 3.40 -6.93 7.52
CA GLN A 248 3.84 -8.33 7.44
C GLN A 248 5.13 -8.51 6.62
N THR A 249 5.62 -7.46 5.97
CA THR A 249 6.84 -7.52 5.17
C THR A 249 8.09 -7.45 6.05
N PRO A 250 9.25 -7.98 5.59
CA PRO A 250 10.49 -7.91 6.37
C PRO A 250 10.81 -6.49 6.83
N GLU A 251 11.36 -6.33 8.03
CA GLU A 251 11.67 -5.01 8.61
C GLU A 251 12.62 -4.17 7.74
N ARG A 252 13.51 -4.82 7.01
CA ARG A 252 14.44 -4.15 6.09
C ARG A 252 13.82 -3.71 4.77
N SER A 253 12.54 -4.06 4.51
CA SER A 253 11.87 -3.61 3.29
C SER A 253 11.45 -2.16 3.38
N ARG A 254 11.69 -1.40 2.31
CA ARG A 254 11.06 -0.11 2.13
C ARG A 254 9.58 -0.33 1.84
N ARG A 255 8.71 0.39 2.51
CA ARG A 255 7.26 0.23 2.36
C ARG A 255 6.66 1.47 1.75
N ALA A 256 5.84 1.30 0.72
CA ALA A 256 5.16 2.42 0.08
C ALA A 256 3.72 2.08 -0.30
N ILE A 257 2.87 3.10 -0.26
CA ILE A 257 1.52 3.07 -0.81
C ILE A 257 1.45 4.09 -1.93
N ILE A 258 0.86 3.71 -3.06
CA ILE A 258 0.40 4.64 -4.08
C ILE A 258 -1.12 4.63 -4.05
N LEU A 259 -1.69 5.75 -3.63
CA LEU A 259 -3.12 5.97 -3.53
C LEU A 259 -3.60 6.73 -4.75
N LEU A 260 -4.48 6.12 -5.54
CA LEU A 260 -5.19 6.75 -6.65
C LEU A 260 -6.64 6.99 -6.21
N SER A 261 -7.03 8.25 -6.02
CA SER A 261 -8.36 8.64 -5.53
C SER A 261 -8.56 10.14 -5.71
N ASP A 262 -9.80 10.62 -5.71
CA ASP A 262 -10.09 12.05 -5.59
C ASP A 262 -9.98 12.58 -4.15
N GLY A 263 -9.79 11.70 -3.17
CA GLY A 263 -9.59 12.05 -1.77
C GLY A 263 -10.89 12.28 -0.99
N ASP A 264 -12.04 12.15 -1.61
CA ASP A 264 -13.35 12.36 -1.00
C ASP A 264 -13.77 11.11 -0.20
N ASP A 265 -13.36 11.06 1.07
CA ASP A 265 -13.68 9.99 2.00
C ASP A 265 -15.06 10.20 2.62
N THR A 266 -15.98 9.29 2.38
CA THR A 266 -17.39 9.45 2.78
C THR A 266 -17.89 8.41 3.78
N SER A 267 -17.12 7.33 3.99
CA SER A 267 -17.62 6.19 4.79
C SER A 267 -16.60 5.55 5.72
N SER A 268 -15.36 6.03 5.76
CA SER A 268 -14.37 5.44 6.67
C SER A 268 -14.81 5.55 8.13
N THR A 269 -14.65 4.47 8.86
CA THR A 269 -14.81 4.42 10.32
C THR A 269 -13.54 4.87 11.03
N ILE A 270 -12.40 4.66 10.41
CA ILE A 270 -11.07 5.04 10.92
C ILE A 270 -10.78 6.49 10.53
N LYS A 271 -10.28 7.25 11.51
CA LYS A 271 -9.93 8.65 11.26
C LYS A 271 -8.65 8.76 10.45
N ARG A 272 -8.58 9.72 9.53
CA ARG A 272 -7.37 10.01 8.76
C ARG A 272 -6.11 10.14 9.63
N GLN A 273 -6.22 10.77 10.82
CA GLN A 273 -5.07 10.93 11.70
C GLN A 273 -4.53 9.60 12.20
N ASP A 274 -5.42 8.67 12.55
CA ASP A 274 -5.03 7.33 13.03
C ASP A 274 -4.29 6.55 11.93
N VAL A 275 -4.73 6.69 10.66
CA VAL A 275 -4.06 6.10 9.51
C VAL A 275 -2.67 6.72 9.27
N ILE A 276 -2.55 8.04 9.38
CA ILE A 276 -1.25 8.73 9.31
C ILE A 276 -0.32 8.18 10.40
N ASP A 277 -0.80 8.06 11.62
CA ASP A 277 -0.02 7.59 12.75
C ASP A 277 0.42 6.13 12.56
N LEU A 278 -0.47 5.29 12.05
CA LEU A 278 -0.16 3.91 11.71
C LEU A 278 0.90 3.83 10.60
N ALA A 279 0.73 4.59 9.52
CA ALA A 279 1.68 4.62 8.41
C ALA A 279 3.08 5.08 8.87
N VAL A 280 3.15 6.12 9.70
CA VAL A 280 4.41 6.62 10.29
C VAL A 280 5.06 5.57 11.20
N LYS A 281 4.28 4.89 12.06
CA LYS A 281 4.77 3.82 12.94
C LYS A 281 5.29 2.61 12.17
N SER A 282 4.64 2.29 11.05
CA SER A 282 5.00 1.16 10.19
C SER A 282 6.04 1.52 9.12
N GLU A 283 6.58 2.73 9.15
CA GLU A 283 7.55 3.25 8.16
C GLU A 283 7.05 3.15 6.71
N VAL A 284 5.76 3.39 6.50
CA VAL A 284 5.11 3.37 5.18
C VAL A 284 5.07 4.78 4.62
N VAL A 285 5.69 4.99 3.46
CA VAL A 285 5.63 6.25 2.70
C VAL A 285 4.39 6.22 1.80
N VAL A 286 3.62 7.30 1.77
CA VAL A 286 2.42 7.41 0.95
C VAL A 286 2.61 8.41 -0.18
N TYR A 287 2.41 7.96 -1.40
CA TYR A 287 2.27 8.81 -2.58
C TYR A 287 0.81 8.88 -2.97
N SER A 288 0.25 10.07 -3.03
CA SER A 288 -1.14 10.28 -3.42
C SER A 288 -1.21 10.84 -4.83
N ILE A 289 -2.03 10.22 -5.68
CA ILE A 289 -2.31 10.71 -7.03
C ILE A 289 -3.80 11.08 -7.05
N GLY A 290 -4.05 12.38 -6.97
CA GLY A 290 -5.40 12.94 -6.96
C GLY A 290 -5.97 12.98 -8.36
N ILE A 291 -6.89 12.08 -8.69
CA ILE A 291 -7.53 11.98 -10.00
C ILE A 291 -9.04 11.97 -9.82
N ARG A 292 -9.73 12.58 -10.77
CA ARG A 292 -11.18 12.56 -10.84
C ARG A 292 -11.65 12.66 -12.28
N ASP A 293 -12.73 11.97 -12.59
CA ASP A 293 -13.46 12.19 -13.83
C ASP A 293 -14.03 13.61 -13.86
N ARG A 294 -13.65 14.39 -14.86
CA ARG A 294 -14.10 15.80 -15.01
C ARG A 294 -15.56 15.87 -15.42
N ASP A 295 -16.04 14.84 -16.12
CA ASP A 295 -17.42 14.78 -16.61
C ASP A 295 -18.38 14.27 -15.51
N PHE A 296 -17.84 13.83 -14.34
CA PHE A 296 -18.66 13.43 -13.21
C PHE A 296 -19.17 14.68 -12.45
N PRO A 297 -20.50 14.92 -12.42
CA PRO A 297 -21.07 16.18 -11.92
C PRO A 297 -21.03 16.31 -10.40
N LEU A 298 -20.91 15.16 -9.67
CA LEU A 298 -20.98 15.09 -8.22
C LEU A 298 -19.59 14.87 -7.61
N GLY A 299 -19.33 15.52 -6.48
CA GLY A 299 -18.11 15.35 -5.69
C GLY A 299 -17.08 16.44 -5.92
N LYS A 300 -16.18 16.57 -4.94
CA LYS A 300 -15.05 17.50 -4.95
C LYS A 300 -13.78 16.74 -4.64
N MET A 301 -12.68 17.10 -5.32
CA MET A 301 -11.38 16.55 -4.95
C MET A 301 -10.93 17.14 -3.60
N ASP A 302 -10.69 16.28 -2.60
CA ASP A 302 -10.03 16.69 -1.36
C ASP A 302 -8.50 16.60 -1.48
N SER A 303 -7.96 17.54 -2.23
CA SER A 303 -6.50 17.66 -2.38
C SER A 303 -5.79 17.94 -1.06
N GLY A 304 -6.47 18.52 -0.07
CA GLY A 304 -5.92 18.80 1.26
C GLY A 304 -5.63 17.52 2.04
N SER A 305 -6.57 16.58 2.05
CA SER A 305 -6.39 15.26 2.68
C SER A 305 -5.29 14.46 2.00
N LEU A 306 -5.27 14.42 0.67
CA LEU A 306 -4.25 13.72 -0.12
C LEU A 306 -2.84 14.30 0.13
N LYS A 307 -2.69 15.62 0.15
CA LYS A 307 -1.42 16.27 0.48
C LYS A 307 -0.99 15.94 1.90
N LYS A 308 -1.90 16.06 2.86
CA LYS A 308 -1.58 15.88 4.28
C LYS A 308 -1.04 14.49 4.59
N ILE A 309 -1.67 13.42 4.04
CA ILE A 309 -1.19 12.06 4.30
C ILE A 309 0.15 11.80 3.62
N ALA A 310 0.34 12.26 2.38
CA ALA A 310 1.59 12.10 1.67
C ALA A 310 2.75 12.82 2.41
N GLU A 311 2.61 14.11 2.70
CA GLU A 311 3.64 14.92 3.36
C GLU A 311 3.99 14.41 4.76
N ARG A 312 2.98 13.98 5.54
CA ARG A 312 3.21 13.47 6.90
C ARG A 312 3.97 12.16 6.94
N THR A 313 3.88 11.35 5.89
CA THR A 313 4.57 10.06 5.76
C THR A 313 5.90 10.16 5.00
N GLY A 314 6.25 11.33 4.48
CA GLY A 314 7.51 11.57 3.75
C GLY A 314 7.40 11.36 2.24
N GLY A 315 6.19 11.20 1.70
CA GLY A 315 5.93 11.14 0.28
C GLY A 315 5.39 12.44 -0.31
N ARG A 316 4.75 12.36 -1.46
CA ARG A 316 4.24 13.51 -2.21
C ARG A 316 2.87 13.25 -2.80
N ALA A 317 2.12 14.34 -3.00
CA ALA A 317 0.84 14.33 -3.73
C ALA A 317 1.01 14.91 -5.13
N PHE A 318 0.37 14.26 -6.10
CA PHE A 318 0.32 14.66 -7.53
C PHE A 318 -1.13 14.87 -7.93
N PHE A 319 -1.35 15.82 -8.82
CA PHE A 319 -2.70 16.16 -9.31
C PHE A 319 -2.68 16.26 -10.85
N PRO A 320 -2.59 15.11 -11.54
CA PRO A 320 -2.57 15.07 -12.98
C PRO A 320 -3.89 15.60 -13.56
N THR A 321 -3.79 16.33 -14.66
CA THR A 321 -4.93 16.89 -15.35
C THR A 321 -5.16 16.24 -16.72
N GLN A 322 -4.15 15.53 -17.22
CA GLN A 322 -4.17 14.81 -18.49
C GLN A 322 -3.58 13.41 -18.27
N PRO A 323 -3.86 12.44 -19.15
CA PRO A 323 -3.28 11.09 -19.06
C PRO A 323 -1.74 11.07 -19.05
N ASP A 324 -1.11 11.99 -19.77
CA ASP A 324 0.36 12.09 -19.80
C ASP A 324 0.94 12.63 -18.48
N ASP A 325 0.23 13.54 -17.80
CA ASP A 325 0.62 14.00 -16.45
C ASP A 325 0.60 12.84 -15.45
N LEU A 326 -0.34 11.88 -15.61
CA LEU A 326 -0.42 10.69 -14.78
C LEU A 326 0.80 9.79 -14.97
N LYS A 327 1.22 9.55 -16.21
CA LYS A 327 2.45 8.81 -16.52
C LYS A 327 3.68 9.51 -15.93
N GLN A 328 3.72 10.86 -16.02
CA GLN A 328 4.80 11.65 -15.43
C GLN A 328 4.81 11.53 -13.90
N ALA A 329 3.65 11.53 -13.24
CA ALA A 329 3.56 11.34 -11.79
C ALA A 329 4.15 9.98 -11.38
N PHE A 330 3.77 8.90 -12.05
CA PHE A 330 4.34 7.58 -11.81
C PHE A 330 5.85 7.53 -12.09
N SER A 331 6.32 8.15 -13.17
CA SER A 331 7.76 8.23 -13.47
C SER A 331 8.54 9.00 -12.39
N GLN A 332 7.95 10.08 -11.84
CA GLN A 332 8.57 10.81 -10.75
C GLN A 332 8.63 9.98 -9.47
N ILE A 333 7.56 9.22 -9.16
CA ILE A 333 7.55 8.30 -8.00
C ILE A 333 8.61 7.21 -8.15
N ASP A 334 8.75 6.60 -9.33
CA ASP A 334 9.82 5.61 -9.58
C ASP A 334 11.20 6.20 -9.33
N LYS A 335 11.49 7.37 -9.92
CA LYS A 335 12.77 8.06 -9.72
C LYS A 335 13.01 8.40 -8.24
N GLU A 336 11.98 8.83 -7.51
CA GLU A 336 12.06 9.13 -6.09
C GLU A 336 12.38 7.88 -5.28
N LEU A 337 11.66 6.79 -5.51
CA LEU A 337 11.91 5.49 -4.87
C LEU A 337 13.34 4.97 -5.12
N ARG A 338 13.95 5.31 -6.25
CA ARG A 338 15.35 4.94 -6.59
C ARG A 338 16.39 5.95 -6.10
N SER A 339 15.96 7.10 -5.58
CA SER A 339 16.86 8.19 -5.17
C SER A 339 16.82 8.44 -3.68
N GLN A 340 16.23 7.53 -2.90
CA GLN A 340 16.11 7.66 -1.46
C GLN A 340 17.45 7.45 -0.74
N TYR A 341 17.62 8.20 0.35
CA TYR A 341 18.65 8.02 1.34
C TYR A 341 18.03 7.51 2.64
N LEU A 342 18.79 6.72 3.36
CA LEU A 342 18.55 6.40 4.76
C LEU A 342 19.50 7.21 5.63
N ILE A 343 18.95 7.90 6.61
CA ILE A 343 19.69 8.43 7.73
C ILE A 343 19.18 7.78 9.01
N ALA A 344 20.09 7.29 9.85
CA ALA A 344 19.74 6.70 11.12
C ALA A 344 20.58 7.31 12.25
N TYR A 345 19.95 7.45 13.42
CA TYR A 345 20.59 7.94 14.63
C TYR A 345 20.03 7.24 15.87
N SER A 346 20.85 7.15 16.92
CA SER A 346 20.36 6.77 18.24
C SER A 346 19.85 8.00 18.96
N PRO A 347 18.55 8.06 19.35
CA PRO A 347 18.01 9.23 20.03
C PRO A 347 18.75 9.54 21.33
N THR A 348 19.14 10.80 21.53
CA THR A 348 19.67 11.26 22.82
C THR A 348 18.61 11.26 23.92
N ASN A 349 17.33 11.33 23.54
CA ASN A 349 16.22 11.13 24.46
C ASN A 349 15.89 9.63 24.54
N ALA A 350 16.33 8.98 25.61
CA ALA A 350 16.14 7.54 25.84
C ALA A 350 14.73 7.14 26.34
N ASN A 351 13.79 8.08 26.50
CA ASN A 351 12.45 7.76 27.02
C ASN A 351 11.65 6.93 26.03
N HIS A 352 11.11 5.80 26.49
CA HIS A 352 10.24 4.89 25.71
C HIS A 352 8.77 5.15 26.10
N ASP A 353 8.30 6.37 25.86
CA ASP A 353 6.99 6.86 26.32
C ASP A 353 5.88 6.83 25.26
N GLY A 354 6.20 6.41 24.04
CA GLY A 354 5.26 6.41 22.93
C GLY A 354 4.93 7.79 22.38
N SER A 355 5.62 8.86 22.85
CA SER A 355 5.38 10.23 22.40
C SER A 355 5.82 10.46 20.95
N TYR A 356 5.15 11.39 20.27
CA TYR A 356 5.57 11.84 18.96
C TYR A 356 6.78 12.73 19.07
N ARG A 357 7.83 12.44 18.28
CA ARG A 357 9.08 13.20 18.22
C ARG A 357 9.24 13.79 16.83
N ARG A 358 9.37 15.10 16.79
CA ARG A 358 9.55 15.83 15.54
C ARG A 358 10.97 15.65 15.00
N ILE A 359 11.08 15.33 13.73
CA ILE A 359 12.35 15.31 12.99
C ILE A 359 12.46 16.59 12.16
N LYS A 360 13.62 17.20 12.18
CA LYS A 360 14.00 18.30 11.30
C LYS A 360 15.37 18.01 10.70
N MET A 361 15.51 18.24 9.40
CA MET A 361 16.78 18.14 8.70
C MET A 361 17.15 19.48 8.11
N GLU A 362 18.44 19.81 8.15
CA GLU A 362 18.99 21.04 7.60
C GLU A 362 20.15 20.72 6.67
N ILE A 363 20.22 21.40 5.54
CA ILE A 363 21.36 21.35 4.63
C ILE A 363 22.42 22.31 5.15
N LEU A 364 23.61 21.78 5.39
CA LEU A 364 24.78 22.58 5.85
C LEU A 364 25.59 23.13 4.68
N ASN A 365 25.71 22.36 3.59
CA ASN A 365 26.52 22.69 2.44
C ASN A 365 26.00 23.97 1.73
N PRO A 366 26.85 25.04 1.63
CA PRO A 366 26.43 26.30 1.03
C PRO A 366 26.05 26.18 -0.46
N GLU A 367 26.69 25.30 -1.21
CA GLU A 367 26.39 25.11 -2.64
C GLU A 367 25.02 24.47 -2.84
N LEU A 368 24.66 23.50 -2.03
CA LEU A 368 23.33 22.89 -2.05
C LEU A 368 22.24 23.89 -1.63
N ARG A 369 22.55 24.79 -0.69
CA ARG A 369 21.65 25.89 -0.31
C ARG A 369 21.44 26.89 -1.45
N LYS A 370 22.50 27.22 -2.21
CA LYS A 370 22.40 28.07 -3.40
C LYS A 370 21.53 27.43 -4.48
N GLN A 371 21.61 26.10 -4.64
CA GLN A 371 20.77 25.33 -5.56
C GLN A 371 19.34 25.16 -5.03
N LYS A 372 19.01 25.70 -3.83
CA LYS A 372 17.70 25.59 -3.18
C LYS A 372 17.24 24.13 -3.02
N VAL A 373 18.19 23.24 -2.73
CA VAL A 373 17.88 21.83 -2.48
C VAL A 373 16.91 21.71 -1.31
N GLN A 374 15.87 20.90 -1.49
CA GLN A 374 14.88 20.58 -0.46
C GLN A 374 14.98 19.11 -0.11
N LEU A 375 14.80 18.82 1.18
CA LEU A 375 14.76 17.46 1.70
C LEU A 375 13.32 17.06 1.95
N LEU A 376 12.89 15.95 1.35
CA LEU A 376 11.55 15.38 1.50
C LEU A 376 11.66 14.19 2.44
N TYR A 377 11.03 14.25 3.61
CA TYR A 377 11.09 13.26 4.66
C TYR A 377 9.86 13.33 5.58
N ARG A 378 9.64 12.28 6.37
CA ARG A 378 8.57 12.29 7.37
C ARG A 378 8.87 13.32 8.48
N GLY A 379 7.87 14.07 8.91
CA GLY A 379 8.03 15.14 9.90
C GLY A 379 8.32 14.66 11.33
N GLY A 380 8.38 13.35 11.59
CA GLY A 380 8.65 12.79 12.90
C GLY A 380 8.29 11.30 12.99
N TYR A 381 8.38 10.75 14.19
CA TYR A 381 8.08 9.36 14.51
C TYR A 381 7.50 9.23 15.91
N TYR A 382 6.96 8.06 16.23
CA TYR A 382 6.53 7.73 17.59
C TYR A 382 7.63 6.93 18.31
N ALA A 383 8.08 7.39 19.48
CA ALA A 383 9.00 6.65 20.31
C ALA A 383 8.42 5.26 20.62
N ARG A 384 9.29 4.25 20.75
CA ARG A 384 8.83 2.93 21.20
C ARG A 384 8.17 3.07 22.57
N LYS A 385 7.17 2.26 22.83
CA LYS A 385 6.55 2.15 24.15
C LYS A 385 6.95 0.81 24.71
N ASN A 386 7.54 0.83 25.92
CA ASN A 386 7.84 -0.40 26.67
C ASN A 386 6.55 -1.10 27.07
#